data_171349a56a11bdb3aec426cd0a4934b0
#
_entry.id   171349a56a11bdb3aec426cd0a4934b0
#
_cell.length_a   1.000
_cell.length_b   1.000
_cell.length_c   1.000
_cell.angle_alpha   90.00
_cell.angle_beta   90.00
_cell.angle_gamma   90.00
#
_symmetry.space_group_name_H-M   'P 1'
#
loop_
_entity.id
_entity.type
_entity.pdbx_description
1 polymer ?
#
loop_
_entity_poly.entity_id
_entity_poly.type
_entity_poly.pdbx_seq_one_letter_code
_entity_poly.pdbx_strand_id
1 'polypeptide(L)'
;RSMPASWFEQYDVVIGDEAHQFKAKSLTDIMTKMTSCKYRFGFTGTLDGTATHKLVLEGLFGEVKSFVKTKDLIDSNTLAELKIKILVLKYLTETCKIHSKDKFPEEMDFIVRNPKRNNFIKNLALSLEGNSLILFQYVDKHGKVLHDLLKQSVSKDRTLFFVFGGTDAQTRES
;
A
#
# COMPACT_ATOMS: atom_id res chain seq x y z
N ARG A 1 22.74 4.61 -3.36
CA ARG A 1 23.53 5.24 -2.27
C ARG A 1 25.03 5.33 -2.59
N SER A 2 25.61 4.31 -3.23
CA SER A 2 27.06 4.19 -3.50
C SER A 2 27.57 5.00 -4.70
N MET A 3 26.68 5.46 -5.59
CA MET A 3 27.10 6.20 -6.78
C MET A 3 27.64 7.58 -6.43
N PRO A 4 28.78 8.01 -7.01
CA PRO A 4 29.34 9.33 -6.81
C PRO A 4 28.48 10.41 -7.47
N ALA A 5 28.62 11.67 -7.06
CA ALA A 5 27.85 12.79 -7.64
C ALA A 5 28.12 12.94 -9.15
N SER A 6 29.36 12.74 -9.59
CA SER A 6 29.74 12.80 -11.01
C SER A 6 28.96 11.85 -11.91
N TRP A 7 28.47 10.73 -11.38
CA TRP A 7 27.61 9.80 -12.14
C TRP A 7 26.29 10.44 -12.55
N PHE A 8 25.78 11.38 -11.73
CA PHE A 8 24.50 12.04 -11.97
C PHE A 8 24.61 13.26 -12.90
N GLU A 9 25.82 13.75 -13.20
CA GLU A 9 26.05 14.93 -14.06
C GLU A 9 25.62 14.75 -15.51
N GLN A 10 25.47 13.48 -15.95
CA GLN A 10 25.01 13.14 -17.29
C GLN A 10 23.49 13.34 -17.52
N TYR A 11 22.72 13.64 -16.45
CA TYR A 11 21.27 13.77 -16.52
C TYR A 11 20.83 15.22 -16.41
N ASP A 12 20.15 15.73 -17.42
CA ASP A 12 19.56 17.07 -17.45
C ASP A 12 18.15 17.11 -16.87
N VAL A 13 17.47 15.96 -16.84
CA VAL A 13 16.06 15.81 -16.41
C VAL A 13 15.95 14.72 -15.37
N VAL A 14 15.21 14.97 -14.30
CA VAL A 14 14.78 13.96 -13.34
C VAL A 14 13.26 14.01 -13.16
N ILE A 15 12.66 12.84 -13.17
CA ILE A 15 11.24 12.64 -12.93
C ILE A 15 11.10 11.74 -11.71
N GLY A 16 10.48 12.25 -10.65
CA GLY A 16 10.14 11.49 -9.44
C GLY A 16 8.68 11.11 -9.45
N ASP A 17 8.40 9.83 -9.64
CA ASP A 17 7.06 9.27 -9.38
C ASP A 17 6.90 9.02 -7.88
N GLU A 18 5.64 9.09 -7.39
CA GLU A 18 5.33 9.04 -5.96
C GLU A 18 6.19 10.02 -5.15
N ALA A 19 6.26 11.27 -5.63
CA ALA A 19 7.15 12.31 -5.09
C ALA A 19 7.00 12.52 -3.57
N HIS A 20 5.85 12.20 -2.98
CA HIS A 20 5.62 12.24 -1.54
C HIS A 20 6.58 11.31 -0.75
N GLN A 21 7.20 10.31 -1.39
CA GLN A 21 8.19 9.45 -0.75
C GLN A 21 9.59 10.08 -0.65
N PHE A 22 9.85 11.20 -1.32
CA PHE A 22 11.15 11.88 -1.32
C PHE A 22 11.53 12.56 0.00
N LYS A 23 10.71 12.42 1.03
CA LYS A 23 11.09 12.65 2.43
C LYS A 23 12.10 11.59 2.96
N ALA A 24 12.17 10.41 2.32
CA ALA A 24 13.13 9.38 2.71
C ALA A 24 14.56 9.85 2.39
N LYS A 25 15.45 9.71 3.38
CA LYS A 25 16.85 10.17 3.28
C LYS A 25 17.56 9.66 2.02
N SER A 26 17.31 8.41 1.60
CA SER A 26 17.94 7.82 0.41
C SER A 26 17.56 8.54 -0.89
N LEU A 27 16.31 8.96 -1.02
CA LEU A 27 15.84 9.68 -2.20
C LEU A 27 16.29 11.14 -2.16
N THR A 28 16.23 11.79 -1.00
CA THR A 28 16.76 13.14 -0.81
C THR A 28 18.27 13.18 -1.12
N ASP A 29 19.05 12.19 -0.66
CA ASP A 29 20.49 12.10 -0.94
C ASP A 29 20.79 11.96 -2.44
N ILE A 30 19.94 11.27 -3.21
CA ILE A 30 20.05 11.20 -4.66
C ILE A 30 19.80 12.56 -5.29
N MET A 31 18.70 13.20 -4.92
CA MET A 31 18.33 14.52 -5.47
C MET A 31 19.37 15.60 -5.17
N THR A 32 20.01 15.57 -3.99
CA THR A 32 21.08 16.51 -3.63
C THR A 32 22.37 16.28 -4.40
N LYS A 33 22.63 15.09 -4.91
CA LYS A 33 23.77 14.81 -5.81
C LYS A 33 23.55 15.28 -7.24
N MET A 34 22.31 15.48 -7.65
CA MET A 34 21.93 15.88 -9.02
C MET A 34 22.02 17.42 -9.18
N THR A 35 23.17 18.01 -8.87
CA THR A 35 23.36 19.47 -8.86
C THR A 35 23.27 20.11 -10.24
N SER A 36 23.67 19.37 -11.29
CA SER A 36 23.66 19.83 -12.68
C SER A 36 22.31 19.64 -13.38
N CYS A 37 21.37 18.91 -12.77
CA CYS A 37 20.07 18.63 -13.34
C CYS A 37 19.20 19.90 -13.40
N LYS A 38 18.88 20.34 -14.62
CA LYS A 38 18.14 21.58 -14.86
C LYS A 38 16.63 21.44 -14.65
N TYR A 39 16.09 20.28 -14.98
CA TYR A 39 14.64 20.05 -14.97
C TYR A 39 14.28 18.97 -13.97
N ARG A 40 13.46 19.33 -12.98
CA ARG A 40 13.06 18.44 -11.89
C ARG A 40 11.55 18.38 -11.80
N PHE A 41 10.95 17.22 -12.04
CA PHE A 41 9.51 17.01 -11.98
C PHE A 41 9.18 15.98 -10.93
N GLY A 42 8.28 16.29 -10.01
CA GLY A 42 7.74 15.35 -9.03
C GLY A 42 6.24 15.17 -9.26
N PHE A 43 5.80 13.93 -9.41
CA PHE A 43 4.38 13.59 -9.54
C PHE A 43 3.92 12.80 -8.33
N THR A 44 2.74 13.14 -7.81
CA THR A 44 2.11 12.38 -6.72
C THR A 44 0.61 12.61 -6.72
N GLY A 45 -0.15 11.56 -6.46
CA GLY A 45 -1.60 11.64 -6.24
C GLY A 45 -1.97 12.04 -4.81
N THR A 46 -1.02 11.99 -3.87
CA THR A 46 -1.27 12.22 -2.44
C THR A 46 -0.17 13.06 -1.80
N LEU A 47 -0.55 14.15 -1.13
CA LEU A 47 0.31 14.90 -0.23
C LEU A 47 -0.22 14.73 1.20
N ASP A 48 0.67 14.47 2.16
CA ASP A 48 0.28 14.24 3.55
C ASP A 48 -0.19 15.50 4.31
N GLY A 49 -0.18 16.65 3.63
CA GLY A 49 -0.66 17.93 4.16
C GLY A 49 0.23 18.59 5.22
N THR A 50 1.36 17.99 5.60
CA THR A 50 2.29 18.60 6.55
C THR A 50 3.13 19.68 5.87
N ALA A 51 3.22 20.87 6.49
CA ALA A 51 3.98 22.00 5.95
C ALA A 51 5.48 21.66 5.75
N THR A 52 6.08 20.93 6.68
CA THR A 52 7.49 20.50 6.59
C THR A 52 7.73 19.58 5.40
N HIS A 53 6.84 18.65 5.14
CA HIS A 53 6.94 17.76 3.98
C HIS A 53 6.81 18.53 2.66
N LYS A 54 5.86 19.47 2.59
CA LYS A 54 5.68 20.33 1.43
C LYS A 54 6.96 21.12 1.12
N LEU A 55 7.58 21.73 2.14
CA LEU A 55 8.84 22.47 1.97
C LEU A 55 9.98 21.61 1.43
N VAL A 56 10.11 20.36 1.89
CA VAL A 56 11.13 19.44 1.36
C VAL A 56 10.88 19.17 -0.12
N LEU A 57 9.64 18.88 -0.51
CA LEU A 57 9.29 18.63 -1.92
C LEU A 57 9.49 19.88 -2.79
N GLU A 58 9.11 21.05 -2.31
CA GLU A 58 9.35 22.32 -3.01
C GLU A 58 10.84 22.62 -3.18
N GLY A 59 11.67 22.27 -2.20
CA GLY A 59 13.14 22.38 -2.29
C GLY A 59 13.76 21.41 -3.32
N LEU A 60 13.13 20.26 -3.55
CA LEU A 60 13.66 19.25 -4.48
C LEU A 60 13.12 19.41 -5.92
N PHE A 61 11.86 19.80 -6.09
CA PHE A 61 11.14 19.79 -7.37
C PHE A 61 10.58 21.15 -7.77
N GLY A 62 10.54 22.14 -6.86
CA GLY A 62 9.92 23.44 -7.08
C GLY A 62 8.47 23.49 -6.59
N GLU A 63 7.75 24.53 -6.96
CA GLU A 63 6.40 24.85 -6.49
C GLU A 63 5.41 23.69 -6.74
N VAL A 64 4.65 23.34 -5.69
CA VAL A 64 3.59 22.33 -5.80
C VAL A 64 2.36 22.92 -6.48
N LYS A 65 1.94 22.30 -7.58
CA LYS A 65 0.73 22.67 -8.33
C LYS A 65 -0.26 21.50 -8.37
N SER A 66 -1.51 21.78 -8.04
CA SER A 66 -2.60 20.80 -8.20
C SER A 66 -3.34 21.08 -9.50
N PHE A 67 -3.31 20.12 -10.41
CA PHE A 67 -3.93 20.26 -11.74
C PHE A 67 -5.35 19.69 -11.78
N VAL A 68 -5.62 18.63 -11.01
CA VAL A 68 -6.88 17.91 -11.07
C VAL A 68 -7.30 17.48 -9.67
N LYS A 69 -8.59 17.59 -9.36
CA LYS A 69 -9.18 17.05 -8.13
C LYS A 69 -9.74 15.64 -8.42
N THR A 70 -9.54 14.72 -7.48
CA THR A 70 -10.07 13.34 -7.56
C THR A 70 -11.58 13.33 -7.85
N LYS A 71 -12.33 14.27 -7.27
CA LYS A 71 -13.77 14.40 -7.51
C LYS A 71 -14.09 14.68 -8.97
N ASP A 72 -13.36 15.60 -9.61
CA ASP A 72 -13.59 15.96 -11.01
C ASP A 72 -13.32 14.77 -11.95
N LEU A 73 -12.35 13.91 -11.61
CA LEU A 73 -12.06 12.69 -12.34
C LEU A 73 -13.14 11.61 -12.15
N ILE A 74 -13.74 11.52 -10.98
CA ILE A 74 -14.88 10.62 -10.73
C ILE A 74 -16.12 11.13 -11.47
N ASP A 75 -16.43 12.42 -11.38
CA ASP A 75 -17.58 13.04 -12.03
C ASP A 75 -17.50 12.96 -13.56
N SER A 76 -16.28 12.93 -14.13
CA SER A 76 -16.03 12.72 -15.57
C SER A 76 -15.93 11.24 -15.98
N ASN A 77 -16.22 10.27 -15.10
CA ASN A 77 -16.05 8.84 -15.32
C ASN A 77 -14.62 8.40 -15.72
N THR A 78 -13.61 9.22 -15.42
CA THR A 78 -12.18 8.88 -15.66
C THR A 78 -11.66 7.98 -14.55
N LEU A 79 -12.18 8.11 -13.32
CA LEU A 79 -11.91 7.22 -12.20
C LEU A 79 -13.18 6.47 -11.79
N ALA A 80 -13.01 5.23 -11.37
CA ALA A 80 -14.09 4.42 -10.84
C ALA A 80 -14.62 5.00 -9.51
N GLU A 81 -15.93 4.87 -9.27
CA GLU A 81 -16.52 5.23 -7.98
C GLU A 81 -15.98 4.31 -6.87
N LEU A 82 -15.41 4.91 -5.83
CA LEU A 82 -14.93 4.17 -4.65
C LEU A 82 -16.00 4.17 -3.56
N LYS A 83 -16.47 2.98 -3.20
CA LYS A 83 -17.36 2.77 -2.05
C LYS A 83 -16.61 2.06 -0.93
N ILE A 84 -16.43 2.74 0.21
CA ILE A 84 -15.77 2.19 1.38
C ILE A 84 -16.83 1.64 2.34
N LYS A 85 -16.74 0.34 2.66
CA LYS A 85 -17.58 -0.31 3.68
C LYS A 85 -16.71 -0.76 4.83
N ILE A 86 -16.93 -0.24 6.03
CA ILE A 86 -16.21 -0.62 7.25
C ILE A 86 -17.01 -1.69 7.97
N LEU A 87 -16.46 -2.91 8.05
CA LEU A 87 -17.07 -4.04 8.73
C LEU A 87 -16.46 -4.18 10.13
N VAL A 88 -17.22 -3.88 11.15
CA VAL A 88 -16.78 -3.94 12.55
C VAL A 88 -17.12 -5.31 13.13
N LEU A 89 -16.11 -6.14 13.36
CA LEU A 89 -16.24 -7.42 14.05
C LEU A 89 -16.23 -7.20 15.56
N LYS A 90 -17.30 -7.58 16.23
CA LYS A 90 -17.42 -7.51 17.68
C LYS A 90 -16.98 -8.83 18.31
N TYR A 91 -16.09 -8.76 19.29
CA TYR A 91 -15.73 -9.88 20.14
C TYR A 91 -16.58 -9.90 21.41
N LEU A 92 -16.69 -11.07 22.05
CA LEU A 92 -17.36 -11.18 23.34
C LEU A 92 -16.61 -10.34 24.38
N THR A 93 -17.35 -9.73 25.29
CA THR A 93 -16.79 -8.88 26.35
C THR A 93 -15.75 -9.63 27.20
N GLU A 94 -15.97 -10.91 27.45
CA GLU A 94 -15.03 -11.77 28.18
C GLU A 94 -13.70 -11.94 27.42
N THR A 95 -13.76 -12.17 26.09
CA THR A 95 -12.58 -12.23 25.25
C THR A 95 -11.80 -10.90 25.26
N CYS A 96 -12.50 -9.79 25.17
CA CYS A 96 -11.88 -8.45 25.26
C CYS A 96 -11.21 -8.23 26.62
N LYS A 97 -11.80 -8.69 27.71
CA LYS A 97 -11.21 -8.58 29.06
C LYS A 97 -9.94 -9.42 29.20
N ILE A 98 -9.90 -10.63 28.64
CA ILE A 98 -8.71 -11.49 28.66
C ILE A 98 -7.54 -10.78 27.98
N HIS A 99 -7.78 -10.19 26.81
CA HIS A 99 -6.75 -9.55 26.00
C HIS A 99 -6.56 -8.04 26.29
N SER A 100 -7.25 -7.48 27.27
CA SER A 100 -7.20 -6.04 27.60
C SER A 100 -5.85 -5.56 28.13
N LYS A 101 -4.97 -6.47 28.55
CA LYS A 101 -3.61 -6.18 29.04
C LYS A 101 -2.51 -6.64 28.09
N ASP A 102 -2.87 -7.19 26.94
CA ASP A 102 -1.93 -7.65 25.94
C ASP A 102 -1.12 -6.46 25.40
N LYS A 103 0.15 -6.69 25.11
CA LYS A 103 0.93 -5.75 24.32
C LYS A 103 0.53 -5.85 22.86
N PHE A 104 0.80 -4.81 22.08
CA PHE A 104 0.45 -4.75 20.67
C PHE A 104 0.81 -6.01 19.85
N PRO A 105 1.99 -6.65 20.00
CA PRO A 105 2.30 -7.88 19.26
C PRO A 105 1.41 -9.08 19.65
N GLU A 106 1.02 -9.18 20.92
CA GLU A 106 0.17 -10.25 21.45
C GLU A 106 -1.27 -10.07 20.96
N GLU A 107 -1.77 -8.84 21.05
CA GLU A 107 -3.09 -8.48 20.52
C GLU A 107 -3.16 -8.73 19.01
N MET A 108 -2.15 -8.34 18.26
CA MET A 108 -2.09 -8.60 16.82
C MET A 108 -2.04 -10.10 16.50
N ASP A 109 -1.32 -10.89 17.29
CA ASP A 109 -1.28 -12.35 17.10
C ASP A 109 -2.65 -12.97 17.36
N PHE A 110 -3.34 -12.56 18.42
CA PHE A 110 -4.74 -12.96 18.69
C PHE A 110 -5.66 -12.61 17.52
N ILE A 111 -5.59 -11.38 17.01
CA ILE A 111 -6.46 -10.91 15.91
C ILE A 111 -6.21 -11.71 14.64
N VAL A 112 -4.96 -11.88 14.20
CA VAL A 112 -4.65 -12.52 12.91
C VAL A 112 -4.85 -14.03 12.93
N ARG A 113 -4.70 -14.69 14.10
CA ARG A 113 -4.93 -16.12 14.24
C ARG A 113 -6.36 -16.48 14.58
N ASN A 114 -7.23 -15.51 14.84
CA ASN A 114 -8.61 -15.77 15.26
C ASN A 114 -9.39 -16.53 14.18
N PRO A 115 -9.82 -17.77 14.43
CA PRO A 115 -10.46 -18.62 13.41
C PRO A 115 -11.83 -18.09 12.98
N LYS A 116 -12.59 -17.46 13.90
CA LYS A 116 -13.89 -16.86 13.56
C LYS A 116 -13.72 -15.69 12.60
N ARG A 117 -12.71 -14.83 12.85
CA ARG A 117 -12.37 -13.73 11.96
C ARG A 117 -11.92 -14.22 10.59
N ASN A 118 -11.02 -15.20 10.56
CA ASN A 118 -10.49 -15.73 9.30
C ASN A 118 -11.58 -16.44 8.48
N ASN A 119 -12.49 -17.17 9.09
CA ASN A 119 -13.66 -17.73 8.44
C ASN A 119 -14.62 -16.65 7.93
N PHE A 120 -14.81 -15.56 8.68
CA PHE A 120 -15.60 -14.43 8.21
C PHE A 120 -14.99 -13.80 6.95
N ILE A 121 -13.68 -13.55 6.93
CA ILE A 121 -12.95 -13.01 5.76
C ILE A 121 -13.10 -13.96 4.57
N LYS A 122 -12.90 -15.26 4.77
CA LYS A 122 -13.11 -16.29 3.74
C LYS A 122 -14.52 -16.21 3.16
N ASN A 123 -15.54 -16.24 4.02
CA ASN A 123 -16.94 -16.24 3.57
C ASN A 123 -17.30 -14.95 2.83
N LEU A 124 -16.81 -13.81 3.31
CA LEU A 124 -16.96 -12.53 2.62
C LEU A 124 -16.32 -12.57 1.23
N ALA A 125 -15.08 -13.03 1.12
CA ALA A 125 -14.38 -13.12 -0.17
C ALA A 125 -15.11 -14.04 -1.16
N LEU A 126 -15.66 -15.15 -0.68
CA LEU A 126 -16.43 -16.09 -1.51
C LEU A 126 -17.80 -15.53 -1.93
N SER A 127 -18.39 -14.62 -1.15
CA SER A 127 -19.67 -13.98 -1.46
C SER A 127 -19.57 -12.80 -2.43
N LEU A 128 -18.36 -12.30 -2.68
CA LEU A 128 -18.15 -11.21 -3.62
C LEU A 128 -18.12 -11.72 -5.06
N GLU A 129 -18.85 -11.04 -5.93
CA GLU A 129 -18.80 -11.27 -7.36
C GLU A 129 -17.59 -10.55 -7.99
N GLY A 130 -17.02 -11.10 -9.06
CA GLY A 130 -15.89 -10.54 -9.78
C GLY A 130 -14.55 -10.70 -9.06
N ASN A 131 -13.57 -9.90 -9.48
CA ASN A 131 -12.21 -9.96 -8.95
C ASN A 131 -12.12 -9.35 -7.55
N SER A 132 -11.46 -10.06 -6.64
CA SER A 132 -11.32 -9.63 -5.25
C SER A 132 -9.85 -9.66 -4.83
N LEU A 133 -9.38 -8.61 -4.15
CA LEU A 133 -8.03 -8.51 -3.61
C LEU A 133 -8.09 -8.52 -2.08
N ILE A 134 -7.40 -9.48 -1.47
CA ILE A 134 -7.26 -9.57 0.00
C ILE A 134 -5.85 -9.14 0.37
N LEU A 135 -5.72 -8.03 1.09
CA LEU A 135 -4.43 -7.54 1.58
C LEU A 135 -4.14 -8.09 2.97
N PHE A 136 -2.90 -8.53 3.17
CA PHE A 136 -2.42 -9.03 4.45
C PHE A 136 -0.98 -8.53 4.72
N GLN A 137 -0.62 -8.38 5.99
CA GLN A 137 0.71 -7.96 6.40
C GLN A 137 1.62 -9.15 6.78
N TYR A 138 1.06 -10.16 7.42
CA TYR A 138 1.81 -11.32 7.91
C TYR A 138 1.63 -12.51 6.95
N VAL A 139 2.71 -12.89 6.25
CA VAL A 139 2.66 -13.96 5.24
C VAL A 139 2.30 -15.29 5.87
N ASP A 140 3.11 -15.78 6.83
CA ASP A 140 2.96 -17.13 7.37
C ASP A 140 1.74 -17.29 8.29
N LYS A 141 1.56 -16.38 9.24
CA LYS A 141 0.52 -16.51 10.27
C LYS A 141 -0.85 -15.98 9.88
N HIS A 142 -0.97 -15.31 8.71
CA HIS A 142 -2.24 -14.78 8.23
C HIS A 142 -2.49 -15.06 6.75
N GLY A 143 -1.61 -14.61 5.85
CA GLY A 143 -1.80 -14.75 4.41
C GLY A 143 -1.93 -16.21 3.97
N LYS A 144 -1.01 -17.09 4.36
CA LYS A 144 -1.08 -18.52 4.06
C LYS A 144 -2.33 -19.18 4.65
N VAL A 145 -2.69 -18.83 5.88
CA VAL A 145 -3.91 -19.39 6.53
C VAL A 145 -5.17 -19.01 5.75
N LEU A 146 -5.30 -17.75 5.32
CA LEU A 146 -6.44 -17.30 4.51
C LEU A 146 -6.43 -17.96 3.13
N HIS A 147 -5.26 -18.08 2.49
CA HIS A 147 -5.13 -18.76 1.21
C HIS A 147 -5.57 -20.21 1.29
N ASP A 148 -5.14 -20.98 2.30
CA ASP A 148 -5.49 -22.38 2.48
C ASP A 148 -7.00 -22.56 2.75
N LEU A 149 -7.59 -21.68 3.56
CA LEU A 149 -9.03 -21.66 3.80
C LEU A 149 -9.83 -21.38 2.51
N LEU A 150 -9.38 -20.45 1.69
CA LEU A 150 -10.00 -20.13 0.41
C LEU A 150 -9.82 -21.28 -0.60
N LYS A 151 -8.62 -21.84 -0.71
CA LYS A 151 -8.32 -22.97 -1.62
C LYS A 151 -9.22 -24.18 -1.40
N GLN A 152 -9.61 -24.44 -0.15
CA GLN A 152 -10.53 -25.55 0.17
C GLN A 152 -11.99 -25.26 -0.18
N SER A 153 -12.35 -24.00 -0.43
CA SER A 153 -13.75 -23.57 -0.52
C SER A 153 -14.08 -22.83 -1.83
N VAL A 154 -13.08 -22.41 -2.59
CA VAL A 154 -13.27 -21.70 -3.85
C VAL A 154 -13.80 -22.66 -4.91
N SER A 155 -14.74 -22.19 -5.72
CA SER A 155 -15.30 -22.93 -6.85
C SER A 155 -14.27 -23.09 -7.98
N LYS A 156 -14.44 -24.12 -8.83
CA LYS A 156 -13.47 -24.45 -9.89
C LYS A 156 -13.36 -23.39 -11.00
N ASP A 157 -14.35 -22.55 -11.11
CA ASP A 157 -14.43 -21.44 -12.07
C ASP A 157 -13.72 -20.15 -11.61
N ARG A 158 -13.24 -20.11 -10.35
CA ARG A 158 -12.48 -18.98 -9.81
C ARG A 158 -11.02 -19.36 -9.58
N THR A 159 -10.11 -18.58 -10.14
CA THR A 159 -8.68 -18.75 -9.91
C THR A 159 -8.25 -18.02 -8.64
N LEU A 160 -7.41 -18.64 -7.84
CA LEU A 160 -6.85 -18.09 -6.61
C LEU A 160 -5.36 -17.89 -6.78
N PHE A 161 -4.91 -16.63 -6.66
CA PHE A 161 -3.50 -16.25 -6.67
C PHE A 161 -3.03 -15.91 -5.27
N PHE A 162 -1.79 -16.28 -4.94
CA PHE A 162 -1.14 -15.93 -3.69
C PHE A 162 0.20 -15.26 -3.97
N VAL A 163 0.28 -13.96 -3.77
CA VAL A 163 1.46 -13.14 -4.08
C VAL A 163 1.99 -12.47 -2.81
N PHE A 164 3.29 -12.55 -2.58
CA PHE A 164 3.99 -11.90 -1.46
C PHE A 164 5.42 -11.52 -1.86
N GLY A 165 6.17 -10.84 -0.99
CA GLY A 165 7.50 -10.33 -1.30
C GLY A 165 8.54 -11.34 -1.79
N GLY A 166 8.35 -12.64 -1.51
CA GLY A 166 9.20 -13.74 -1.98
C GLY A 166 8.72 -14.43 -3.27
N THR A 167 7.59 -14.00 -3.84
CA THR A 167 7.08 -14.56 -5.10
C THR A 167 7.95 -14.09 -6.27
N ASP A 168 8.35 -15.01 -7.14
CA ASP A 168 9.14 -14.69 -8.34
C ASP A 168 8.35 -13.82 -9.34
N ALA A 169 9.09 -13.17 -10.27
CA ALA A 169 8.47 -12.25 -11.22
C ALA A 169 7.51 -12.95 -12.19
N GLN A 170 7.84 -14.17 -12.65
CA GLN A 170 7.02 -14.90 -13.61
C GLN A 170 5.66 -15.30 -13.02
N THR A 171 5.66 -15.75 -11.75
CA THR A 171 4.42 -16.07 -11.02
C THR A 171 3.56 -14.82 -10.74
N ARG A 172 4.14 -13.61 -10.74
CA ARG A 172 3.38 -12.37 -10.55
C ARG A 172 2.71 -11.88 -11.83
N GLU A 173 3.22 -12.28 -12.99
CA GLU A 173 2.75 -11.87 -14.32
C GLU A 173 1.76 -12.86 -14.94
N SER A 174 1.64 -14.07 -14.38
CA SER A 174 0.70 -15.10 -14.82
C SER A 174 -0.69 -14.92 -14.20
#